data_ee1ac16ba6c55a3d0d02ec6f81189280
#
_entry.id   ee1ac16ba6c55a3d0d02ec6f81189280
#
_cell.length_a   1.000
_cell.length_b   1.000
_cell.length_c   1.000
_cell.angle_alpha   90.00
_cell.angle_beta   90.00
_cell.angle_gamma   90.00
#
_symmetry.space_group_name_H-M   'P 1'
#
loop_
_entity.id
_entity.type
_entity.pdbx_description
1 polymer ?
#
loop_
_entity_poly.entity_id
_entity_poly.type
_entity_poly.pdbx_seq_one_letter_code
_entity_poly.pdbx_strand_id
1 'polypeptide(L)'
;MQKIKKVCIYCASSENIDPKYFEATEKLARVLVKNNITVVYGGGSRGLMGRLADTIIAEKGRIVGIMPHFMKEVEFHHKDVNEFIFTADMHERKKQFMVGVDALITLPGGCGTMEELLEAMTLKRLGIFTKPIVILNAFGYYDHLIKMLEFSIEENFMKPIHSDIWKTFEDPEKVLEAIHQSTPWSKDALKYS
;
A
#
# COMPACT_ATOMS: atom_id res chain seq x y z
N MET A 1 2.46 -10.03 19.77
CA MET A 1 2.39 -9.29 18.47
C MET A 1 0.95 -9.24 18.02
N GLN A 2 0.46 -8.09 17.56
CA GLN A 2 -0.91 -7.99 17.02
C GLN A 2 -1.00 -8.80 15.72
N LYS A 3 -2.04 -9.63 15.59
CA LYS A 3 -2.24 -10.46 14.39
C LYS A 3 -2.70 -9.56 13.25
N ILE A 4 -1.96 -9.54 12.13
CA ILE A 4 -2.35 -8.87 10.90
C ILE A 4 -3.43 -9.69 10.20
N LYS A 5 -4.57 -9.07 9.89
CA LYS A 5 -5.72 -9.73 9.25
C LYS A 5 -6.07 -9.10 7.90
N LYS A 6 -5.84 -7.80 7.74
CA LYS A 6 -6.25 -7.05 6.57
C LYS A 6 -5.20 -5.98 6.24
N VAL A 7 -4.75 -5.91 5.01
CA VAL A 7 -3.80 -4.88 4.54
C VAL A 7 -4.35 -4.16 3.32
N CYS A 8 -3.98 -2.89 3.15
CA CYS A 8 -4.19 -2.17 1.91
C CYS A 8 -2.90 -2.18 1.09
N ILE A 9 -3.02 -2.36 -0.23
CA ILE A 9 -1.87 -2.35 -1.15
C ILE A 9 -2.09 -1.30 -2.24
N TYR A 10 -1.14 -0.37 -2.34
CA TYR A 10 -1.00 0.57 -3.44
C TYR A 10 0.02 0.05 -4.45
N CYS A 11 -0.31 0.03 -5.73
CA CYS A 11 0.58 -0.45 -6.79
C CYS A 11 0.18 0.05 -8.18
N ALA A 12 1.07 -0.15 -9.16
CA ALA A 12 0.89 0.32 -10.53
C ALA A 12 -0.19 -0.43 -11.30
N SER A 13 -0.86 0.31 -12.21
CA SER A 13 -1.69 -0.25 -13.29
C SER A 13 -0.93 -0.44 -14.61
N SER A 14 0.33 0.02 -14.71
CA SER A 14 1.15 -0.08 -15.92
C SER A 14 1.56 -1.51 -16.22
N GLU A 15 1.41 -1.92 -17.49
CA GLU A 15 1.72 -3.27 -17.95
C GLU A 15 3.13 -3.38 -18.57
N ASN A 16 3.62 -2.29 -19.18
CA ASN A 16 4.93 -2.24 -19.85
C ASN A 16 6.05 -1.89 -18.86
N ILE A 17 6.25 -2.75 -17.86
CA ILE A 17 7.30 -2.63 -16.85
C ILE A 17 8.15 -3.90 -16.83
N ASP A 18 9.32 -3.82 -16.22
CA ASP A 18 10.23 -4.95 -16.10
C ASP A 18 9.54 -6.14 -15.38
N PRO A 19 9.60 -7.36 -15.93
CA PRO A 19 8.99 -8.56 -15.35
C PRO A 19 9.34 -8.82 -13.88
N LYS A 20 10.50 -8.41 -13.43
CA LYS A 20 10.93 -8.57 -12.02
C LYS A 20 9.95 -7.96 -11.00
N TYR A 21 9.25 -6.87 -11.36
CA TYR A 21 8.26 -6.25 -10.48
C TYR A 21 6.98 -7.10 -10.35
N PHE A 22 6.59 -7.79 -11.42
CA PHE A 22 5.49 -8.76 -11.38
C PHE A 22 5.84 -9.95 -10.47
N GLU A 23 7.06 -10.48 -10.59
CA GLU A 23 7.54 -11.57 -9.74
C GLU A 23 7.58 -11.19 -8.25
N ALA A 24 8.05 -9.98 -7.95
CA ALA A 24 8.04 -9.46 -6.58
C ALA A 24 6.61 -9.33 -6.03
N THR A 25 5.66 -8.88 -6.87
CA THR A 25 4.24 -8.78 -6.52
C THR A 25 3.63 -10.16 -6.23
N GLU A 26 3.94 -11.16 -7.04
CA GLU A 26 3.47 -12.54 -6.80
C GLU A 26 4.00 -13.13 -5.49
N LYS A 27 5.30 -12.92 -5.22
CA LYS A 27 5.91 -13.40 -3.95
C LYS A 27 5.20 -12.77 -2.76
N LEU A 28 4.98 -11.45 -2.78
CA LEU A 28 4.23 -10.75 -1.74
C LEU A 28 2.81 -11.32 -1.58
N ALA A 29 2.08 -11.49 -2.69
CA ALA A 29 0.72 -12.02 -2.69
C ALA A 29 0.65 -13.40 -2.01
N ARG A 30 1.55 -14.32 -2.37
CA ARG A 30 1.63 -15.66 -1.76
C ARG A 30 1.90 -15.62 -0.26
N VAL A 31 2.78 -14.71 0.20
CA VAL A 31 3.03 -14.53 1.64
C VAL A 31 1.75 -14.11 2.36
N LEU A 32 1.00 -13.16 1.80
CA LEU A 32 -0.23 -12.66 2.40
C LEU A 32 -1.30 -13.76 2.46
N VAL A 33 -1.49 -14.51 1.38
CA VAL A 33 -2.45 -15.63 1.34
C VAL A 33 -2.07 -16.72 2.33
N LYS A 34 -0.79 -17.14 2.38
CA LYS A 34 -0.29 -18.14 3.34
C LYS A 34 -0.58 -17.77 4.79
N ASN A 35 -0.64 -16.48 5.10
CA ASN A 35 -0.93 -15.97 6.43
C ASN A 35 -2.42 -15.60 6.65
N ASN A 36 -3.31 -15.96 5.71
CA ASN A 36 -4.74 -15.67 5.75
C ASN A 36 -5.04 -14.18 5.90
N ILE A 37 -4.30 -13.33 5.20
CA ILE A 37 -4.46 -11.88 5.23
C ILE A 37 -5.34 -11.45 4.05
N THR A 38 -6.42 -10.73 4.35
CA THR A 38 -7.27 -10.10 3.34
C THR A 38 -6.56 -8.89 2.75
N VAL A 39 -6.54 -8.78 1.43
CA VAL A 39 -5.95 -7.65 0.71
C VAL A 39 -7.04 -6.70 0.24
N VAL A 40 -6.84 -5.40 0.44
CA VAL A 40 -7.62 -4.30 -0.15
C VAL A 40 -6.73 -3.61 -1.18
N TYR A 41 -7.28 -3.29 -2.36
CA TYR A 41 -6.50 -2.66 -3.43
C TYR A 41 -7.38 -1.81 -4.37
N GLY A 42 -6.77 -1.17 -5.37
CA GLY A 42 -7.45 -0.25 -6.29
C GLY A 42 -8.48 -0.85 -7.25
N GLY A 43 -8.63 -2.17 -7.30
CA GLY A 43 -9.67 -2.84 -8.10
C GLY A 43 -9.33 -3.07 -9.57
N GLY A 44 -8.19 -2.57 -10.07
CA GLY A 44 -7.80 -2.71 -11.48
C GLY A 44 -7.35 -4.13 -11.85
N SER A 45 -7.52 -4.49 -13.14
CA SER A 45 -7.12 -5.79 -13.70
C SER A 45 -5.79 -5.76 -14.46
N ARG A 46 -5.11 -4.61 -14.52
CA ARG A 46 -3.86 -4.42 -15.27
C ARG A 46 -2.66 -4.18 -14.37
N GLY A 47 -1.47 -4.38 -14.94
CA GLY A 47 -0.20 -4.12 -14.28
C GLY A 47 -0.01 -4.93 -13.00
N LEU A 48 0.59 -4.32 -11.99
CA LEU A 48 0.79 -4.97 -10.68
C LEU A 48 -0.53 -5.19 -9.94
N MET A 49 -1.56 -4.35 -10.16
CA MET A 49 -2.90 -4.56 -9.59
C MET A 49 -3.51 -5.88 -10.10
N GLY A 50 -3.48 -6.10 -11.42
CA GLY A 50 -3.98 -7.35 -12.02
C GLY A 50 -3.19 -8.55 -11.52
N ARG A 51 -1.85 -8.50 -11.56
CA ARG A 51 -1.00 -9.59 -11.09
C ARG A 51 -1.22 -9.94 -9.62
N LEU A 52 -1.40 -8.92 -8.77
CA LEU A 52 -1.73 -9.10 -7.36
C LEU A 52 -3.05 -9.85 -7.19
N ALA A 53 -4.10 -9.40 -7.89
CA ALA A 53 -5.42 -10.00 -7.82
C ALA A 53 -5.43 -11.44 -8.35
N ASP A 54 -4.87 -11.67 -9.55
CA ASP A 54 -4.74 -12.99 -10.15
C ASP A 54 -4.06 -13.99 -9.22
N THR A 55 -2.93 -13.58 -8.61
CA THR A 55 -2.18 -14.45 -7.70
C THR A 55 -2.97 -14.78 -6.45
N ILE A 56 -3.61 -13.78 -5.83
CA ILE A 56 -4.40 -13.99 -4.60
C ILE A 56 -5.59 -14.93 -4.89
N ILE A 57 -6.26 -14.74 -6.02
CA ILE A 57 -7.41 -15.58 -6.42
C ILE A 57 -6.95 -17.02 -6.72
N ALA A 58 -5.88 -17.19 -7.48
CA ALA A 58 -5.32 -18.51 -7.81
C ALA A 58 -4.93 -19.30 -6.55
N GLU A 59 -4.38 -18.62 -5.55
CA GLU A 59 -4.00 -19.19 -4.24
C GLU A 59 -5.19 -19.27 -3.25
N LYS A 60 -6.44 -19.00 -3.72
CA LYS A 60 -7.68 -19.03 -2.90
C LYS A 60 -7.66 -18.06 -1.71
N GLY A 61 -6.94 -16.95 -1.83
CA GLY A 61 -6.93 -15.87 -0.86
C GLY A 61 -8.15 -14.95 -1.00
N ARG A 62 -8.22 -13.94 -0.15
CA ARG A 62 -9.29 -12.93 -0.17
C ARG A 62 -8.76 -11.56 -0.59
N ILE A 63 -9.38 -10.97 -1.61
CA ILE A 63 -9.06 -9.64 -2.11
C ILE A 63 -10.34 -8.82 -2.29
N VAL A 64 -10.27 -7.52 -1.98
CA VAL A 64 -11.37 -6.56 -2.07
C VAL A 64 -10.92 -5.38 -2.93
N GLY A 65 -11.63 -5.10 -3.99
CA GLY A 65 -11.40 -3.92 -4.84
C GLY A 65 -12.12 -2.69 -4.29
N ILE A 66 -11.49 -1.52 -4.34
CA ILE A 66 -12.15 -0.25 -4.05
C ILE A 66 -12.01 0.67 -5.26
N MET A 67 -13.15 1.08 -5.82
CA MET A 67 -13.18 1.84 -7.07
C MET A 67 -14.33 2.85 -7.08
N PRO A 68 -14.12 4.09 -7.54
CA PRO A 68 -15.21 5.02 -7.77
C PRO A 68 -16.13 4.54 -8.91
N HIS A 69 -17.42 4.82 -8.81
CA HIS A 69 -18.39 4.40 -9.82
C HIS A 69 -18.00 4.84 -11.25
N PHE A 70 -17.48 6.06 -11.42
CA PHE A 70 -17.12 6.58 -12.73
C PHE A 70 -15.93 5.82 -13.37
N MET A 71 -15.03 5.26 -12.57
CA MET A 71 -13.88 4.50 -13.08
C MET A 71 -14.27 3.11 -13.59
N LYS A 72 -15.45 2.61 -13.25
CA LYS A 72 -15.93 1.31 -13.72
C LYS A 72 -16.00 1.22 -15.24
N GLU A 73 -16.24 2.34 -15.92
CA GLU A 73 -16.33 2.43 -17.38
C GLU A 73 -14.98 2.74 -18.02
N VAL A 74 -14.03 3.31 -17.28
CA VAL A 74 -12.74 3.81 -17.78
C VAL A 74 -11.60 2.86 -17.45
N GLU A 75 -11.60 2.31 -16.25
CA GLU A 75 -10.59 1.38 -15.77
C GLU A 75 -11.15 -0.04 -15.81
N PHE A 76 -10.39 -0.96 -16.42
CA PHE A 76 -10.76 -2.38 -16.46
C PHE A 76 -10.73 -2.94 -15.04
N HIS A 77 -11.89 -2.94 -14.36
CA HIS A 77 -12.00 -3.61 -13.07
C HIS A 77 -11.79 -5.13 -13.24
N HIS A 78 -11.23 -5.75 -12.21
CA HIS A 78 -10.92 -7.17 -12.25
C HIS A 78 -12.20 -8.00 -12.08
N LYS A 79 -12.58 -8.77 -13.11
CA LYS A 79 -13.88 -9.48 -13.19
C LYS A 79 -14.03 -10.61 -12.17
N ASP A 80 -12.91 -11.23 -11.78
CA ASP A 80 -12.88 -12.38 -10.89
C ASP A 80 -12.74 -12.01 -9.41
N VAL A 81 -12.60 -10.72 -9.10
CA VAL A 81 -12.63 -10.23 -7.72
C VAL A 81 -14.08 -10.20 -7.23
N ASN A 82 -14.38 -11.01 -6.23
CA ASN A 82 -15.75 -11.24 -5.76
C ASN A 82 -16.33 -10.09 -4.92
N GLU A 83 -15.49 -9.23 -4.34
CA GLU A 83 -15.93 -8.17 -3.45
C GLU A 83 -15.39 -6.82 -3.93
N PHE A 84 -16.31 -5.89 -4.23
CA PHE A 84 -16.00 -4.50 -4.58
C PHE A 84 -16.74 -3.53 -3.67
N ILE A 85 -16.03 -2.50 -3.23
CA ILE A 85 -16.60 -1.32 -2.58
C ILE A 85 -16.56 -0.21 -3.62
N PHE A 86 -17.74 0.20 -4.10
CA PHE A 86 -17.86 1.34 -4.99
C PHE A 86 -18.05 2.63 -4.21
N THR A 87 -17.31 3.65 -4.57
CA THR A 87 -17.32 4.96 -3.90
C THR A 87 -17.86 6.05 -4.83
N ALA A 88 -18.33 7.15 -4.25
CA ALA A 88 -18.86 8.25 -5.03
C ALA A 88 -17.75 8.99 -5.79
N ASP A 89 -16.59 9.16 -5.16
CA ASP A 89 -15.46 9.91 -5.71
C ASP A 89 -14.10 9.36 -5.24
N MET A 90 -13.02 10.02 -5.68
CA MET A 90 -11.64 9.65 -5.31
C MET A 90 -11.33 9.95 -3.85
N HIS A 91 -11.96 10.93 -3.20
CA HIS A 91 -11.73 11.23 -1.79
C HIS A 91 -12.31 10.13 -0.90
N GLU A 92 -13.52 9.68 -1.21
CA GLU A 92 -14.13 8.56 -0.51
C GLU A 92 -13.32 7.28 -0.73
N ARG A 93 -12.84 7.02 -1.96
CA ARG A 93 -11.98 5.87 -2.27
C ARG A 93 -10.75 5.85 -1.36
N LYS A 94 -10.03 6.95 -1.26
CA LYS A 94 -8.82 7.03 -0.44
C LYS A 94 -9.10 6.85 1.05
N LYS A 95 -10.22 7.36 1.55
CA LYS A 95 -10.68 7.07 2.91
C LYS A 95 -10.95 5.58 3.12
N GLN A 96 -11.62 4.93 2.17
CA GLN A 96 -11.97 3.51 2.26
C GLN A 96 -10.75 2.59 2.28
N PHE A 97 -9.65 2.94 1.60
CA PHE A 97 -8.40 2.18 1.65
C PHE A 97 -7.85 2.02 3.07
N MET A 98 -8.10 2.98 3.95
CA MET A 98 -7.58 3.00 5.31
C MET A 98 -8.55 2.43 6.35
N VAL A 99 -9.78 2.08 5.95
CA VAL A 99 -10.81 1.59 6.89
C VAL A 99 -10.55 0.15 7.29
N GLY A 100 -10.30 -0.06 8.58
CA GLY A 100 -10.18 -1.39 9.19
C GLY A 100 -8.98 -2.20 8.69
N VAL A 101 -7.96 -1.56 8.13
CA VAL A 101 -6.70 -2.22 7.78
C VAL A 101 -5.72 -2.21 8.95
N ASP A 102 -4.88 -3.23 9.01
CA ASP A 102 -3.84 -3.37 10.04
C ASP A 102 -2.50 -2.80 9.58
N ALA A 103 -2.30 -2.68 8.27
CA ALA A 103 -1.12 -2.04 7.67
C ALA A 103 -1.44 -1.57 6.23
N LEU A 104 -0.59 -0.65 5.75
CA LEU A 104 -0.55 -0.21 4.37
C LEU A 104 0.78 -0.64 3.75
N ILE A 105 0.73 -1.20 2.56
CA ILE A 105 1.89 -1.66 1.79
C ILE A 105 1.90 -0.91 0.46
N THR A 106 3.05 -0.36 0.08
CA THR A 106 3.22 0.30 -1.22
C THR A 106 4.23 -0.47 -2.06
N LEU A 107 3.80 -0.94 -3.22
CA LEU A 107 4.65 -1.54 -4.25
C LEU A 107 5.05 -0.46 -5.27
N PRO A 108 6.02 -0.75 -6.16
CA PRO A 108 6.35 0.15 -7.26
C PRO A 108 5.13 0.65 -8.03
N GLY A 109 5.11 1.95 -8.33
CA GLY A 109 3.99 2.58 -9.04
C GLY A 109 4.26 4.03 -9.42
N GLY A 110 3.39 4.58 -10.25
CA GLY A 110 3.48 5.96 -10.76
C GLY A 110 2.91 7.00 -9.81
N CYS A 111 2.55 8.16 -10.38
CA CYS A 111 2.05 9.31 -9.61
C CYS A 111 0.86 8.99 -8.70
N GLY A 112 -0.10 8.17 -9.17
CA GLY A 112 -1.26 7.79 -8.34
C GLY A 112 -0.85 6.99 -7.10
N THR A 113 0.06 6.02 -7.26
CA THR A 113 0.59 5.23 -6.15
C THR A 113 1.38 6.11 -5.16
N MET A 114 2.18 7.04 -5.66
CA MET A 114 2.93 7.98 -4.82
C MET A 114 2.00 8.98 -4.11
N GLU A 115 0.96 9.46 -4.77
CA GLU A 115 -0.03 10.36 -4.20
C GLU A 115 -0.76 9.69 -3.02
N GLU A 116 -1.23 8.46 -3.21
CA GLU A 116 -1.88 7.66 -2.16
C GLU A 116 -0.94 7.39 -0.98
N LEU A 117 0.34 7.08 -1.24
CA LEU A 117 1.36 6.89 -0.21
C LEU A 117 1.61 8.17 0.60
N LEU A 118 1.84 9.30 -0.07
CA LEU A 118 2.16 10.58 0.59
C LEU A 118 0.96 11.12 1.37
N GLU A 119 -0.26 10.90 0.89
CA GLU A 119 -1.47 11.21 1.66
C GLU A 119 -1.53 10.36 2.93
N ALA A 120 -1.32 9.04 2.84
CA ALA A 120 -1.33 8.16 4.00
C ALA A 120 -0.23 8.55 5.03
N MET A 121 0.96 8.92 4.56
CA MET A 121 2.04 9.43 5.41
C MET A 121 1.63 10.74 6.10
N THR A 122 0.98 11.65 5.38
CA THR A 122 0.46 12.90 5.94
C THR A 122 -0.60 12.63 7.01
N LEU A 123 -1.54 11.74 6.75
CA LEU A 123 -2.57 11.34 7.72
C LEU A 123 -1.96 10.65 8.94
N LYS A 124 -0.90 9.89 8.76
CA LYS A 124 -0.16 9.27 9.88
C LYS A 124 0.56 10.35 10.70
N ARG A 125 1.22 11.30 10.06
CA ARG A 125 1.82 12.46 10.75
C ARG A 125 0.81 13.21 11.62
N LEU A 126 -0.43 13.35 11.12
CA LEU A 126 -1.52 14.02 11.84
C LEU A 126 -2.21 13.13 12.91
N GLY A 127 -1.78 11.87 13.09
CA GLY A 127 -2.42 10.94 14.03
C GLY A 127 -3.79 10.41 13.61
N ILE A 128 -4.23 10.69 12.40
CA ILE A 128 -5.50 10.21 11.82
C ILE A 128 -5.37 8.75 11.41
N PHE A 129 -4.25 8.37 10.82
CA PHE A 129 -3.88 6.99 10.51
C PHE A 129 -2.70 6.57 11.40
N THR A 130 -2.82 5.48 12.16
CA THR A 130 -1.79 5.08 13.13
C THR A 130 -1.18 3.71 12.84
N LYS A 131 -1.56 3.09 11.73
CA LYS A 131 -1.08 1.76 11.37
C LYS A 131 0.27 1.83 10.65
N PRO A 132 1.04 0.73 10.62
CA PRO A 132 2.25 0.62 9.83
C PRO A 132 2.04 1.02 8.37
N ILE A 133 2.99 1.77 7.83
CA ILE A 133 3.15 2.05 6.40
C ILE A 133 4.48 1.44 5.99
N VAL A 134 4.46 0.46 5.09
CA VAL A 134 5.67 -0.22 4.62
C VAL A 134 5.80 -0.07 3.09
N ILE A 135 7.01 0.23 2.63
CA ILE A 135 7.32 0.51 1.24
C ILE A 135 8.20 -0.63 0.72
N LEU A 136 7.71 -1.39 -0.26
CA LEU A 136 8.51 -2.38 -0.97
C LEU A 136 9.46 -1.66 -1.93
N ASN A 137 10.70 -1.50 -1.50
CA ASN A 137 11.79 -0.92 -2.30
C ASN A 137 12.47 -1.99 -3.15
N ALA A 138 11.69 -2.82 -3.84
CA ALA A 138 12.23 -3.85 -4.70
C ALA A 138 13.12 -3.25 -5.80
N PHE A 139 14.35 -3.75 -5.89
CA PHE A 139 15.36 -3.33 -6.87
C PHE A 139 15.71 -1.83 -6.82
N GLY A 140 15.58 -1.19 -5.65
CA GLY A 140 15.90 0.23 -5.46
C GLY A 140 14.90 1.20 -6.12
N TYR A 141 13.70 0.74 -6.45
CA TYR A 141 12.70 1.55 -7.16
C TYR A 141 12.39 2.89 -6.46
N TYR A 142 12.31 2.88 -5.15
CA TYR A 142 11.99 4.04 -4.33
C TYR A 142 13.21 4.76 -3.73
N ASP A 143 14.45 4.43 -4.12
CA ASP A 143 15.65 5.05 -3.55
C ASP A 143 15.61 6.58 -3.62
N HIS A 144 15.18 7.15 -4.75
CA HIS A 144 15.09 8.60 -4.92
C HIS A 144 13.99 9.24 -4.07
N LEU A 145 12.85 8.58 -3.91
CA LEU A 145 11.77 9.07 -3.05
C LEU A 145 12.18 9.02 -1.59
N ILE A 146 12.81 7.93 -1.16
CA ILE A 146 13.29 7.75 0.22
C ILE A 146 14.32 8.83 0.54
N LYS A 147 15.31 9.04 -0.34
CA LYS A 147 16.31 10.10 -0.19
C LYS A 147 15.68 11.50 -0.11
N MET A 148 14.64 11.77 -0.91
CA MET A 148 13.93 13.05 -0.84
C MET A 148 13.20 13.25 0.49
N LEU A 149 12.60 12.19 1.05
CA LEU A 149 11.94 12.23 2.36
C LEU A 149 12.97 12.44 3.48
N GLU A 150 14.10 11.74 3.43
CA GLU A 150 15.21 11.90 4.38
C GLU A 150 15.80 13.31 4.30
N PHE A 151 16.04 13.82 3.10
CA PHE A 151 16.51 15.19 2.89
C PHE A 151 15.51 16.23 3.43
N SER A 152 14.21 15.99 3.32
CA SER A 152 13.21 16.87 3.92
C SER A 152 13.29 16.91 5.45
N ILE A 153 13.75 15.81 6.09
CA ILE A 153 14.02 15.79 7.53
C ILE A 153 15.32 16.55 7.84
N GLU A 154 16.39 16.34 7.08
CA GLU A 154 17.68 17.03 7.23
C GLU A 154 17.53 18.54 7.11
N GLU A 155 16.74 19.01 6.13
CA GLU A 155 16.45 20.43 5.91
C GLU A 155 15.33 20.99 6.83
N ASN A 156 14.86 20.22 7.83
CA ASN A 156 13.85 20.61 8.81
C ASN A 156 12.45 20.93 8.26
N PHE A 157 12.12 20.50 7.03
CA PHE A 157 10.72 20.50 6.54
C PHE A 157 9.87 19.41 7.22
N MET A 158 10.54 18.39 7.74
CA MET A 158 9.95 17.35 8.56
C MET A 158 10.79 17.17 9.83
N LYS A 159 10.15 16.79 10.95
CA LYS A 159 10.87 16.55 12.20
C LYS A 159 11.58 15.19 12.19
N PRO A 160 12.67 15.00 12.96
CA PRO A 160 13.39 13.72 13.02
C PRO A 160 12.50 12.51 13.32
N ILE A 161 11.50 12.66 14.20
CA ILE A 161 10.55 11.60 14.53
C ILE A 161 9.73 11.13 13.32
N HIS A 162 9.60 11.96 12.29
CA HIS A 162 8.83 11.59 11.10
C HIS A 162 9.52 10.51 10.25
N SER A 163 10.80 10.19 10.49
CA SER A 163 11.47 9.04 9.91
C SER A 163 10.80 7.70 10.28
N ASP A 164 10.07 7.67 11.38
CA ASP A 164 9.31 6.51 11.85
C ASP A 164 7.92 6.35 11.22
N ILE A 165 7.51 7.29 10.34
CA ILE A 165 6.21 7.20 9.66
C ILE A 165 6.15 6.00 8.73
N TRP A 166 7.26 5.66 8.07
CA TRP A 166 7.35 4.53 7.13
C TRP A 166 8.47 3.57 7.50
N LYS A 167 8.38 2.36 6.95
CA LYS A 167 9.46 1.37 6.97
C LYS A 167 9.67 0.86 5.55
N THR A 168 10.92 0.73 5.13
CA THR A 168 11.27 0.12 3.84
C THR A 168 11.64 -1.34 4.00
N PHE A 169 11.40 -2.13 2.97
CA PHE A 169 11.90 -3.50 2.84
C PHE A 169 12.12 -3.81 1.36
N GLU A 170 13.06 -4.69 1.05
CA GLU A 170 13.44 -5.04 -0.33
C GLU A 170 12.89 -6.41 -0.74
N ASP A 171 12.90 -7.35 0.19
CA ASP A 171 12.45 -8.71 -0.02
C ASP A 171 10.94 -8.84 0.26
N PRO A 172 10.09 -9.14 -0.77
CA PRO A 172 8.65 -9.31 -0.58
C PRO A 172 8.27 -10.35 0.49
N GLU A 173 9.12 -11.34 0.75
CA GLU A 173 8.86 -12.37 1.75
C GLU A 173 8.98 -11.85 3.19
N LYS A 174 9.66 -10.72 3.38
CA LYS A 174 9.84 -10.07 4.69
C LYS A 174 8.78 -9.03 5.06
N VAL A 175 7.69 -8.94 4.29
CA VAL A 175 6.65 -7.92 4.51
C VAL A 175 6.08 -7.94 5.93
N LEU A 176 5.82 -9.11 6.49
CA LEU A 176 5.26 -9.23 7.85
C LEU A 176 6.27 -8.80 8.92
N GLU A 177 7.55 -9.10 8.71
CA GLU A 177 8.62 -8.63 9.56
C GLU A 177 8.69 -7.10 9.54
N ALA A 178 8.68 -6.48 8.36
CA ALA A 178 8.68 -5.04 8.20
C ALA A 178 7.49 -4.36 8.89
N ILE A 179 6.28 -4.95 8.79
CA ILE A 179 5.09 -4.46 9.49
C ILE A 179 5.28 -4.54 11.00
N HIS A 180 5.79 -5.64 11.52
CA HIS A 180 5.98 -5.83 12.96
C HIS A 180 7.11 -4.97 13.54
N GLN A 181 8.11 -4.64 12.75
CA GLN A 181 9.23 -3.76 13.14
C GLN A 181 8.88 -2.26 13.02
N SER A 182 7.72 -1.91 12.45
CA SER A 182 7.30 -0.52 12.34
C SER A 182 7.04 0.07 13.72
N THR A 183 7.51 1.31 13.93
CA THR A 183 7.33 2.04 15.18
C THR A 183 5.84 2.28 15.45
N PRO A 184 5.32 1.95 16.65
CA PRO A 184 3.97 2.31 17.04
C PRO A 184 3.74 3.82 16.94
N TRP A 185 2.61 4.22 16.36
CA TRP A 185 2.28 5.63 16.15
C TRP A 185 1.05 6.05 16.94
N SER A 186 1.14 7.22 17.59
CA SER A 186 0.08 7.72 18.47
C SER A 186 -0.94 8.58 17.73
N LYS A 187 -2.20 8.55 18.18
CA LYS A 187 -3.23 9.53 17.78
C LYS A 187 -2.89 10.95 18.23
N ASP A 188 -2.05 11.11 19.26
CA ASP A 188 -1.57 12.39 19.76
C ASP A 188 -0.39 12.95 18.94
N ALA A 189 -0.11 12.39 17.76
CA ALA A 189 1.03 12.78 16.93
C ALA A 189 1.02 14.25 16.51
N LEU A 190 -0.14 14.91 16.50
CA LEU A 190 -0.25 16.37 16.31
C LEU A 190 0.62 17.17 17.32
N LYS A 191 0.93 16.62 18.49
CA LYS A 191 1.83 17.27 19.46
C LYS A 191 3.27 17.32 18.97
N TYR A 192 3.62 16.53 17.95
CA TYR A 192 4.94 16.48 17.33
C TYR A 192 4.98 17.22 15.97
N SER A 193 3.89 17.88 15.58
CA SER A 193 3.78 18.62 14.29
C SER A 193 4.45 19.98 14.39
#